data_1092c8d8c117a8f6267fa66cb79f603a
#
_entry.id   1092c8d8c117a8f6267fa66cb79f603a
#
_cell.length_a   1.000
_cell.length_b   1.000
_cell.length_c   1.000
_cell.angle_alpha   90.00
_cell.angle_beta   90.00
_cell.angle_gamma   90.00
#
_symmetry.space_group_name_H-M   'P 1'
#
loop_
_entity.id
_entity.type
_entity.pdbx_description
1 polymer ?
#
loop_
_entity_poly.entity_id
_entity_poly.type
_entity_poly.pdbx_seq_one_letter_code
_entity_poly.pdbx_strand_id
1 'polypeptide(L)'
;VFNPHRFVTSRDTLILLTQDAAGSGAAFVSTLVYAVVTAAQQAARRAGGRLPVPLVADLDEVGNVVKLKQLPEWYSYFGSMGIVVSAYFQTKAQGVDMLARTGWDTLWSAAAVKVYGGGSDDAEFLESLRKLIGTYDAKVRSTSTSRGVASRSVQTQQRDIMPVSKLAELPAGHAWVKTSTGGGTIVATVRWFEDKDLTARITPVLERITEGQRR
;
A
#
# COMPACT_ATOMS: atom_id res chain seq x y z
N VAL A 1 5.21 7.43 -31.61
CA VAL A 1 5.44 6.10 -31.00
C VAL A 1 5.96 6.33 -29.59
N PHE A 2 5.36 5.68 -28.59
CA PHE A 2 5.82 5.73 -27.20
C PHE A 2 7.20 5.06 -27.06
N ASN A 3 8.13 5.74 -26.37
CA ASN A 3 9.47 5.24 -26.13
C ASN A 3 9.74 5.19 -24.62
N PRO A 4 9.82 4.01 -23.99
CA PRO A 4 10.04 3.86 -22.56
C PRO A 4 11.34 4.53 -22.07
N HIS A 5 12.43 4.44 -22.84
CA HIS A 5 13.71 5.04 -22.43
C HIS A 5 13.68 6.57 -22.39
N ARG A 6 12.95 7.20 -23.31
CA ARG A 6 12.75 8.65 -23.29
C ARG A 6 11.80 9.04 -22.14
N PHE A 7 10.75 8.27 -21.93
CA PHE A 7 9.76 8.52 -20.89
C PHE A 7 10.40 8.55 -19.49
N VAL A 8 11.20 7.54 -19.14
CA VAL A 8 11.79 7.42 -17.78
C VAL A 8 12.85 8.47 -17.46
N THR A 9 13.27 9.26 -18.43
CA THR A 9 14.16 10.41 -18.25
C THR A 9 13.43 11.76 -18.36
N SER A 10 12.12 11.74 -18.60
CA SER A 10 11.26 12.92 -18.66
C SER A 10 10.57 13.18 -17.31
N ARG A 11 9.68 14.16 -17.29
CA ARG A 11 8.75 14.42 -16.18
C ARG A 11 7.29 14.16 -16.60
N ASP A 12 7.11 13.39 -17.66
CA ASP A 12 5.79 13.07 -18.19
C ASP A 12 5.07 12.07 -17.29
N THR A 13 3.75 12.01 -17.38
CA THR A 13 2.89 11.02 -16.74
C THR A 13 2.29 10.11 -17.78
N LEU A 14 2.38 8.81 -17.55
CA LEU A 14 1.73 7.77 -18.34
C LEU A 14 0.56 7.21 -17.56
N ILE A 15 -0.64 7.35 -18.11
CA ILE A 15 -1.87 6.78 -17.55
C ILE A 15 -2.27 5.59 -18.42
N LEU A 16 -2.36 4.41 -17.78
CA LEU A 16 -2.78 3.17 -18.44
C LEU A 16 -4.13 2.75 -17.88
N LEU A 17 -5.12 2.67 -18.73
CA LEU A 17 -6.48 2.23 -18.36
C LEU A 17 -6.84 1.00 -19.19
N THR A 18 -7.44 0.00 -18.55
CA THR A 18 -8.04 -1.13 -19.23
C THR A 18 -9.38 -1.47 -18.59
N GLN A 19 -10.37 -1.78 -19.42
CA GLN A 19 -11.68 -2.27 -18.99
C GLN A 19 -11.72 -3.80 -18.96
N ASP A 20 -10.73 -4.47 -19.52
CA ASP A 20 -10.68 -5.91 -19.67
C ASP A 20 -9.62 -6.51 -18.74
N ALA A 21 -10.05 -6.92 -17.56
CA ALA A 21 -9.18 -7.53 -16.56
C ALA A 21 -8.66 -8.94 -16.93
N ALA A 22 -9.28 -9.61 -17.90
CA ALA A 22 -8.98 -11.00 -18.26
C ALA A 22 -8.47 -11.19 -19.69
N GLY A 23 -8.49 -10.14 -20.52
CA GLY A 23 -8.20 -10.25 -21.95
C GLY A 23 -6.83 -9.67 -22.37
N SER A 24 -6.75 -9.32 -23.64
CA SER A 24 -5.53 -8.77 -24.27
C SER A 24 -5.08 -7.43 -23.68
N GLY A 25 -6.01 -6.64 -23.11
CA GLY A 25 -5.72 -5.37 -22.45
C GLY A 25 -4.80 -5.51 -21.25
N ALA A 26 -5.07 -6.47 -20.37
CA ALA A 26 -4.23 -6.73 -19.20
C ALA A 26 -2.81 -7.18 -19.58
N ALA A 27 -2.67 -8.03 -20.60
CA ALA A 27 -1.37 -8.46 -21.10
C ALA A 27 -0.57 -7.30 -21.69
N PHE A 28 -1.23 -6.41 -22.45
CA PHE A 28 -0.60 -5.22 -23.00
C PHE A 28 -0.13 -4.26 -21.92
N VAL A 29 -0.99 -3.94 -20.93
CA VAL A 29 -0.64 -3.08 -19.79
C VAL A 29 0.54 -3.66 -19.02
N SER A 30 0.50 -4.95 -18.69
CA SER A 30 1.60 -5.64 -17.98
C SER A 30 2.92 -5.56 -18.75
N THR A 31 2.88 -5.79 -20.07
CA THR A 31 4.06 -5.71 -20.93
C THR A 31 4.63 -4.28 -20.97
N LEU A 32 3.76 -3.29 -21.06
CA LEU A 32 4.17 -1.88 -21.10
C LEU A 32 4.76 -1.43 -19.78
N VAL A 33 4.14 -1.78 -18.65
CA VAL A 33 4.70 -1.52 -17.31
C VAL A 33 6.08 -2.17 -17.17
N TYR A 34 6.21 -3.43 -17.58
CA TYR A 34 7.49 -4.13 -17.57
C TYR A 34 8.56 -3.43 -18.42
N ALA A 35 8.20 -2.97 -19.62
CA ALA A 35 9.10 -2.24 -20.51
C ALA A 35 9.56 -0.89 -19.90
N VAL A 36 8.63 -0.15 -19.28
CA VAL A 36 8.94 1.11 -18.59
C VAL A 36 9.88 0.87 -17.41
N VAL A 37 9.57 -0.10 -16.57
CA VAL A 37 10.39 -0.46 -15.40
C VAL A 37 11.79 -0.92 -15.82
N THR A 38 11.89 -1.75 -16.85
CA THR A 38 13.18 -2.20 -17.41
C THR A 38 14.00 -1.02 -17.94
N ALA A 39 13.36 -0.09 -18.64
CA ALA A 39 14.03 1.13 -19.11
C ALA A 39 14.50 2.00 -17.94
N ALA A 40 13.72 2.11 -16.87
CA ALA A 40 14.08 2.84 -15.65
C ALA A 40 15.30 2.21 -14.95
N GLN A 41 15.35 0.89 -14.81
CA GLN A 41 16.51 0.19 -14.27
C GLN A 41 17.78 0.45 -15.09
N GLN A 42 17.66 0.41 -16.42
CA GLN A 42 18.81 0.68 -17.29
C GLN A 42 19.26 2.14 -17.18
N ALA A 43 18.31 3.10 -17.12
CA ALA A 43 18.62 4.50 -16.93
C ALA A 43 19.29 4.76 -15.57
N ALA A 44 18.80 4.12 -14.48
CA ALA A 44 19.41 4.20 -13.16
C ALA A 44 20.86 3.69 -13.17
N ARG A 45 21.11 2.54 -13.79
CA ARG A 45 22.49 1.98 -13.92
C ARG A 45 23.43 2.93 -14.66
N ARG A 46 22.95 3.55 -15.75
CA ARG A 46 23.75 4.54 -16.52
C ARG A 46 24.01 5.82 -15.73
N ALA A 47 23.13 6.18 -14.80
CA ALA A 47 23.22 7.36 -13.95
C ALA A 47 23.95 7.11 -12.60
N GLY A 48 24.76 6.06 -12.50
CA GLY A 48 25.50 5.76 -11.28
C GLY A 48 24.71 4.99 -10.22
N GLY A 49 23.64 4.30 -10.62
CA GLY A 49 22.85 3.42 -9.76
C GLY A 49 21.47 3.96 -9.35
N ARG A 50 21.20 5.26 -9.58
CA ARG A 50 19.92 5.88 -9.19
C ARG A 50 19.44 6.86 -10.26
N LEU A 51 18.12 6.87 -10.48
CA LEU A 51 17.48 7.85 -11.37
C LEU A 51 17.62 9.28 -10.81
N PRO A 52 18.03 10.26 -11.63
CA PRO A 52 18.05 11.68 -11.23
C PRO A 52 16.65 12.23 -10.91
N VAL A 53 15.65 11.79 -11.65
CA VAL A 53 14.23 12.03 -11.38
C VAL A 53 13.59 10.69 -11.05
N PRO A 54 13.02 10.52 -9.84
CA PRO A 54 12.41 9.26 -9.46
C PRO A 54 11.25 8.88 -10.39
N LEU A 55 11.16 7.57 -10.73
CA LEU A 55 9.96 7.00 -11.34
C LEU A 55 9.01 6.59 -10.22
N VAL A 56 7.78 7.10 -10.25
CA VAL A 56 6.70 6.66 -9.36
C VAL A 56 5.71 5.84 -10.18
N ALA A 57 5.44 4.62 -9.74
CA ALA A 57 4.49 3.71 -10.35
C ALA A 57 3.42 3.34 -9.34
N ASP A 58 2.20 3.84 -9.57
CA ASP A 58 1.02 3.48 -8.79
C ASP A 58 0.25 2.41 -9.56
N LEU A 59 0.23 1.20 -9.01
CA LEU A 59 -0.37 0.01 -9.61
C LEU A 59 -1.68 -0.31 -8.89
N ASP A 60 -2.77 0.26 -9.39
CA ASP A 60 -4.09 0.00 -8.86
C ASP A 60 -4.60 -1.35 -9.34
N GLU A 61 -5.33 -2.06 -8.48
CA GLU A 61 -5.89 -3.39 -8.74
C GLU A 61 -4.89 -4.39 -9.34
N VAL A 62 -3.68 -4.43 -8.81
CA VAL A 62 -2.57 -5.26 -9.33
C VAL A 62 -2.98 -6.72 -9.54
N GLY A 63 -3.78 -7.28 -8.66
CA GLY A 63 -4.24 -8.66 -8.75
C GLY A 63 -5.13 -8.94 -9.97
N ASN A 64 -5.83 -7.93 -10.47
CA ASN A 64 -6.76 -8.08 -11.58
C ASN A 64 -6.17 -7.59 -12.91
N VAL A 65 -5.51 -6.43 -12.90
CA VAL A 65 -5.13 -5.71 -14.12
C VAL A 65 -3.70 -5.99 -14.54
N VAL A 66 -2.77 -6.09 -13.59
CA VAL A 66 -1.33 -6.13 -13.90
C VAL A 66 -0.66 -7.33 -13.21
N LYS A 67 -0.68 -8.49 -13.84
CA LYS A 67 -0.11 -9.72 -13.28
C LYS A 67 1.43 -9.72 -13.34
N LEU A 68 2.07 -8.98 -12.46
CA LEU A 68 3.52 -8.84 -12.37
C LEU A 68 4.11 -9.81 -11.33
N LYS A 69 4.50 -10.99 -11.76
CA LYS A 69 5.14 -12.00 -10.89
C LYS A 69 6.47 -11.55 -10.31
N GLN A 70 7.13 -10.57 -10.92
CA GLN A 70 8.42 -10.00 -10.50
C GLN A 70 8.28 -8.94 -9.39
N LEU A 71 7.07 -8.58 -9.02
CA LEU A 71 6.81 -7.52 -8.04
C LEU A 71 7.55 -7.71 -6.71
N PRO A 72 7.61 -8.92 -6.10
CA PRO A 72 8.37 -9.14 -4.87
C PRO A 72 9.87 -8.86 -5.02
N GLU A 73 10.45 -9.22 -6.16
CA GLU A 73 11.84 -8.92 -6.46
C GLU A 73 12.07 -7.41 -6.59
N TRP A 74 11.20 -6.70 -7.29
CA TRP A 74 11.29 -5.25 -7.48
C TRP A 74 11.28 -4.48 -6.16
N TYR A 75 10.44 -4.87 -5.22
CA TYR A 75 10.36 -4.23 -3.90
C TYR A 75 11.65 -4.32 -3.10
N SER A 76 12.48 -5.33 -3.36
CA SER A 76 13.72 -5.52 -2.60
C SER A 76 14.83 -4.52 -2.95
N TYR A 77 14.84 -3.94 -4.16
CA TYR A 77 15.94 -3.08 -4.60
C TYR A 77 15.55 -1.79 -5.34
N PHE A 78 14.31 -1.65 -5.81
CA PHE A 78 13.88 -0.48 -6.60
C PHE A 78 14.02 0.84 -5.86
N GLY A 79 13.79 0.86 -4.55
CA GLY A 79 13.95 2.06 -3.74
C GLY A 79 15.34 2.68 -3.84
N SER A 80 16.41 1.87 -3.88
CA SER A 80 17.79 2.34 -4.06
C SER A 80 18.00 2.95 -5.44
N MET A 81 17.31 2.45 -6.46
CA MET A 81 17.40 2.94 -7.84
C MET A 81 16.56 4.19 -8.12
N GLY A 82 15.80 4.68 -7.13
CA GLY A 82 14.87 5.81 -7.34
C GLY A 82 13.61 5.40 -8.09
N ILE A 83 13.23 4.12 -8.02
CA ILE A 83 11.98 3.60 -8.55
C ILE A 83 11.08 3.30 -7.35
N VAL A 84 9.96 4.01 -7.23
CA VAL A 84 8.98 3.86 -6.16
C VAL A 84 7.76 3.16 -6.73
N VAL A 85 7.39 2.04 -6.14
CA VAL A 85 6.21 1.27 -6.56
C VAL A 85 5.21 1.21 -5.43
N SER A 86 3.98 1.64 -5.69
CA SER A 86 2.81 1.40 -4.85
C SER A 86 1.95 0.31 -5.51
N ALA A 87 1.64 -0.73 -4.79
CA ALA A 87 0.80 -1.83 -5.27
C ALA A 87 -0.42 -1.97 -4.39
N TYR A 88 -1.60 -1.91 -5.00
CA TYR A 88 -2.88 -1.98 -4.30
C TYR A 88 -3.57 -3.31 -4.62
N PHE A 89 -3.93 -4.01 -3.55
CA PHE A 89 -4.67 -5.28 -3.61
C PHE A 89 -5.99 -5.11 -2.85
N GLN A 90 -7.07 -5.61 -3.40
CA GLN A 90 -8.35 -5.62 -2.69
C GLN A 90 -8.33 -6.61 -1.52
N THR A 91 -7.67 -7.76 -1.70
CA THR A 91 -7.55 -8.79 -0.67
C THR A 91 -6.16 -9.43 -0.70
N LYS A 92 -5.74 -9.98 0.46
CA LYS A 92 -4.55 -10.84 0.54
C LYS A 92 -4.66 -12.05 -0.39
N ALA A 93 -5.86 -12.63 -0.53
CA ALA A 93 -6.09 -13.78 -1.38
C ALA A 93 -5.71 -13.51 -2.85
N GLN A 94 -6.06 -12.34 -3.40
CA GLN A 94 -5.63 -11.93 -4.75
C GLN A 94 -4.10 -11.88 -4.88
N GLY A 95 -3.42 -11.36 -3.85
CA GLY A 95 -1.97 -11.30 -3.84
C GLY A 95 -1.33 -12.69 -3.81
N VAL A 96 -1.88 -13.61 -3.02
CA VAL A 96 -1.45 -15.01 -2.94
C VAL A 96 -1.74 -15.76 -4.24
N ASP A 97 -2.87 -15.53 -4.88
CA ASP A 97 -3.21 -16.13 -6.17
C ASP A 97 -2.23 -15.70 -7.28
N MET A 98 -1.87 -14.43 -7.31
CA MET A 98 -0.95 -13.88 -8.30
C MET A 98 0.51 -14.31 -8.07
N LEU A 99 0.99 -14.31 -6.81
CA LEU A 99 2.41 -14.41 -6.45
C LEU A 99 2.80 -15.75 -5.82
N ALA A 100 1.85 -16.64 -5.56
CA ALA A 100 1.93 -17.72 -4.60
C ALA A 100 2.19 -17.18 -3.16
N ARG A 101 2.04 -18.03 -2.14
CA ARG A 101 2.20 -17.64 -0.72
C ARG A 101 3.58 -17.03 -0.44
N THR A 102 4.63 -17.69 -0.91
CA THR A 102 6.01 -17.23 -0.70
C THR A 102 6.30 -15.87 -1.35
N GLY A 103 5.77 -15.64 -2.55
CA GLY A 103 5.91 -14.35 -3.24
C GLY A 103 5.17 -13.23 -2.51
N TRP A 104 3.94 -13.50 -2.02
CA TRP A 104 3.19 -12.55 -1.20
C TRP A 104 3.94 -12.20 0.09
N ASP A 105 4.43 -13.19 0.82
CA ASP A 105 5.15 -12.99 2.08
C ASP A 105 6.44 -12.18 1.86
N THR A 106 7.14 -12.43 0.74
CA THR A 106 8.31 -11.66 0.32
C THR A 106 7.95 -10.20 0.02
N LEU A 107 6.90 -9.97 -0.78
CA LEU A 107 6.41 -8.63 -1.11
C LEU A 107 6.02 -7.87 0.15
N TRP A 108 5.20 -8.48 0.99
CA TRP A 108 4.73 -7.88 2.24
C TRP A 108 5.90 -7.54 3.17
N SER A 109 6.87 -8.43 3.29
CA SER A 109 8.07 -8.21 4.10
C SER A 109 8.92 -7.05 3.56
N ALA A 110 9.16 -7.01 2.24
CA ALA A 110 10.01 -6.01 1.59
C ALA A 110 9.38 -4.62 1.52
N ALA A 111 8.05 -4.50 1.64
CA ALA A 111 7.36 -3.21 1.57
C ALA A 111 7.80 -2.29 2.73
N ALA A 112 8.37 -1.13 2.38
CA ALA A 112 8.82 -0.11 3.34
C ALA A 112 7.64 0.57 4.04
N VAL A 113 6.51 0.70 3.35
CA VAL A 113 5.25 1.22 3.87
C VAL A 113 4.17 0.18 3.66
N LYS A 114 3.43 -0.13 4.72
CA LYS A 114 2.30 -1.06 4.70
C LYS A 114 1.04 -0.30 5.08
N VAL A 115 0.00 -0.44 4.27
CA VAL A 115 -1.29 0.21 4.50
C VAL A 115 -2.38 -0.85 4.52
N TYR A 116 -3.23 -0.80 5.54
CA TYR A 116 -4.44 -1.61 5.64
C TYR A 116 -5.65 -0.70 5.79
N GLY A 117 -6.54 -0.71 4.79
CA GLY A 117 -7.70 0.17 4.69
C GLY A 117 -8.97 -0.37 5.35
N GLY A 118 -8.90 -1.51 6.05
CA GLY A 118 -10.09 -2.13 6.66
C GLY A 118 -10.83 -3.09 5.72
N GLY A 119 -11.93 -3.63 6.21
CA GLY A 119 -12.87 -4.44 5.41
C GLY A 119 -12.41 -5.86 5.07
N SER A 120 -11.45 -6.43 5.80
CA SER A 120 -11.01 -7.81 5.62
C SER A 120 -11.65 -8.74 6.62
N ASP A 121 -12.15 -9.88 6.15
CA ASP A 121 -12.64 -11.00 6.97
C ASP A 121 -11.60 -12.13 7.09
N ASP A 122 -10.38 -11.95 6.55
CA ASP A 122 -9.29 -12.91 6.68
C ASP A 122 -8.70 -12.87 8.10
N ALA A 123 -9.17 -13.78 8.95
CA ALA A 123 -8.74 -13.87 10.34
C ALA A 123 -7.22 -14.11 10.50
N GLU A 124 -6.59 -14.88 9.59
CA GLU A 124 -5.14 -15.12 9.61
C GLU A 124 -4.37 -13.84 9.30
N PHE A 125 -4.84 -13.07 8.31
CA PHE A 125 -4.24 -11.80 7.96
C PHE A 125 -4.38 -10.78 9.10
N LEU A 126 -5.57 -10.64 9.67
CA LEU A 126 -5.83 -9.74 10.79
C LEU A 126 -5.00 -10.12 12.03
N GLU A 127 -4.84 -11.41 12.30
CA GLU A 127 -3.96 -11.88 13.38
C GLU A 127 -2.48 -11.55 13.11
N SER A 128 -2.04 -11.61 11.86
CA SER A 128 -0.69 -11.20 11.47
C SER A 128 -0.47 -9.70 11.68
N LEU A 129 -1.46 -8.87 11.38
CA LEU A 129 -1.43 -7.42 11.66
C LEU A 129 -1.41 -7.15 13.16
N ARG A 130 -2.25 -7.83 13.96
CA ARG A 130 -2.25 -7.72 15.42
C ARG A 130 -0.86 -7.98 16.00
N LYS A 131 -0.20 -9.04 15.56
CA LYS A 131 1.17 -9.37 15.98
C LYS A 131 2.20 -8.30 15.58
N LEU A 132 2.07 -7.72 14.39
CA LEU A 132 2.93 -6.63 13.92
C LEU A 132 2.73 -5.32 14.71
N ILE A 133 1.51 -5.07 15.19
CA ILE A 133 1.17 -3.90 15.99
C ILE A 133 1.71 -4.07 17.41
N GLY A 134 1.60 -5.28 17.95
CA GLY A 134 2.15 -5.63 19.25
C GLY A 134 1.19 -5.41 20.42
N THR A 135 1.77 -5.45 21.61
CA THR A 135 1.07 -5.38 22.89
C THR A 135 1.64 -4.27 23.77
N TYR A 136 0.90 -3.86 24.78
CA TYR A 136 1.35 -2.95 25.82
C TYR A 136 1.00 -3.48 27.20
N ASP A 137 1.72 -3.04 28.21
CA ASP A 137 1.50 -3.41 29.61
C ASP A 137 0.42 -2.50 30.23
N ALA A 138 -0.77 -3.06 30.44
CA ALA A 138 -1.88 -2.38 31.11
C ALA A 138 -1.84 -2.67 32.63
N LYS A 139 -1.88 -1.62 33.44
CA LYS A 139 -2.06 -1.75 34.88
C LYS A 139 -3.55 -1.93 35.20
N VAL A 140 -3.94 -3.16 35.52
CA VAL A 140 -5.32 -3.47 35.93
C VAL A 140 -5.41 -3.43 37.46
N ARG A 141 -6.31 -2.57 37.95
CA ARG A 141 -6.62 -2.48 39.37
C ARG A 141 -7.84 -3.34 39.65
N SER A 142 -7.71 -4.31 40.56
CA SER A 142 -8.83 -5.04 41.06
C SER A 142 -9.05 -4.69 42.56
N THR A 143 -10.30 -4.51 42.93
CA THR A 143 -10.72 -4.31 44.34
C THR A 143 -11.60 -5.48 44.70
N SER A 144 -11.20 -6.24 45.70
CA SER A 144 -12.05 -7.29 46.30
C SER A 144 -12.43 -6.86 47.72
N THR A 145 -13.70 -7.03 48.06
CA THR A 145 -14.20 -6.75 49.38
C THR A 145 -14.62 -8.09 50.03
N SER A 146 -13.95 -8.46 51.10
CA SER A 146 -14.31 -9.64 51.90
C SER A 146 -14.49 -9.23 53.36
N ARG A 147 -15.63 -9.58 53.94
CA ARG A 147 -15.97 -9.27 55.37
C ARG A 147 -15.75 -7.79 55.76
N GLY A 148 -16.08 -6.85 54.86
CA GLY A 148 -15.93 -5.41 55.13
C GLY A 148 -14.51 -4.86 54.97
N VAL A 149 -13.53 -5.67 54.60
CA VAL A 149 -12.16 -5.23 54.32
C VAL A 149 -11.95 -5.17 52.81
N ALA A 150 -11.65 -3.97 52.29
CA ALA A 150 -11.31 -3.77 50.89
C ALA A 150 -9.83 -4.04 50.65
N SER A 151 -9.51 -5.04 49.83
CA SER A 151 -8.17 -5.29 49.33
C SER A 151 -8.04 -4.76 47.93
N ARG A 152 -7.00 -3.99 47.68
CA ARG A 152 -6.65 -3.46 46.33
C ARG A 152 -5.39 -4.15 45.83
N SER A 153 -5.49 -4.77 44.66
CA SER A 153 -4.31 -5.32 43.97
C SER A 153 -4.14 -4.61 42.61
N VAL A 154 -2.87 -4.41 42.22
CA VAL A 154 -2.49 -3.87 40.91
C VAL A 154 -1.73 -4.99 40.22
N GLN A 155 -2.25 -5.45 39.09
CA GLN A 155 -1.61 -6.45 38.25
C GLN A 155 -1.26 -5.83 36.91
N THR A 156 -0.08 -6.13 36.40
CA THR A 156 0.30 -5.78 35.01
C THR A 156 -0.22 -6.90 34.12
N GLN A 157 -1.02 -6.52 33.14
CA GLN A 157 -1.59 -7.43 32.14
C GLN A 157 -1.18 -6.96 30.76
N GLN A 158 -0.60 -7.86 29.97
CA GLN A 158 -0.35 -7.58 28.55
C GLN A 158 -1.67 -7.49 27.77
N ARG A 159 -1.86 -6.40 27.04
CA ARG A 159 -3.03 -6.19 26.18
C ARG A 159 -2.59 -5.81 24.78
N ASP A 160 -3.35 -6.26 23.79
CA ASP A 160 -3.14 -5.84 22.40
C ASP A 160 -3.34 -4.34 22.28
N ILE A 161 -2.42 -3.66 21.58
CA ILE A 161 -2.59 -2.26 21.20
C ILE A 161 -3.83 -2.16 20.31
N MET A 162 -3.98 -3.12 19.37
CA MET A 162 -5.12 -3.21 18.50
C MET A 162 -5.55 -4.68 18.35
N PRO A 163 -6.62 -5.11 19.00
CA PRO A 163 -7.14 -6.46 18.86
C PRO A 163 -7.76 -6.68 17.48
N VAL A 164 -7.86 -7.94 17.05
CA VAL A 164 -8.39 -8.35 15.73
C VAL A 164 -9.77 -7.75 15.47
N SER A 165 -10.65 -7.69 16.47
CA SER A 165 -11.98 -7.08 16.34
C SER A 165 -11.92 -5.61 15.90
N LYS A 166 -10.98 -4.84 16.46
CA LYS A 166 -10.79 -3.43 16.08
C LYS A 166 -10.22 -3.26 14.68
N LEU A 167 -9.38 -4.20 14.23
CA LEU A 167 -8.88 -4.22 12.86
C LEU A 167 -10.00 -4.56 11.87
N ALA A 168 -10.84 -5.54 12.19
CA ALA A 168 -11.99 -5.92 11.37
C ALA A 168 -13.02 -4.77 11.25
N GLU A 169 -13.22 -4.03 12.34
CA GLU A 169 -14.16 -2.91 12.45
C GLU A 169 -13.52 -1.54 12.16
N LEU A 170 -12.40 -1.50 11.43
CA LEU A 170 -11.75 -0.22 11.13
C LEU A 170 -12.73 0.71 10.40
N PRO A 171 -13.02 1.92 10.94
CA PRO A 171 -14.02 2.80 10.37
C PRO A 171 -13.69 3.21 8.94
N ALA A 172 -14.72 3.39 8.10
CA ALA A 172 -14.54 3.94 6.76
C ALA A 172 -13.79 5.28 6.82
N GLY A 173 -12.91 5.51 5.86
CA GLY A 173 -12.07 6.71 5.85
C GLY A 173 -10.89 6.65 6.83
N HIS A 174 -10.55 5.48 7.36
CA HIS A 174 -9.35 5.27 8.17
C HIS A 174 -8.49 4.17 7.58
N ALA A 175 -7.20 4.25 7.84
CA ALA A 175 -6.25 3.22 7.46
C ALA A 175 -5.22 3.01 8.59
N TRP A 176 -4.81 1.77 8.79
CA TRP A 176 -3.61 1.49 9.56
C TRP A 176 -2.39 1.59 8.64
N VAL A 177 -1.41 2.37 9.05
CA VAL A 177 -0.18 2.61 8.29
C VAL A 177 1.03 2.26 9.16
N LYS A 178 1.96 1.49 8.60
CA LYS A 178 3.24 1.16 9.22
C LYS A 178 4.38 1.46 8.25
N THR A 179 5.41 2.14 8.75
CA THR A 179 6.67 2.34 8.02
C THR A 179 7.74 1.37 8.51
N SER A 180 8.81 1.19 7.74
CA SER A 180 9.95 0.32 8.11
C SER A 180 10.68 0.81 9.38
N THR A 181 10.69 2.12 9.65
CA THR A 181 11.41 2.75 10.76
C THR A 181 10.50 3.13 11.93
N GLY A 182 9.19 3.10 11.76
CA GLY A 182 8.21 3.52 12.76
C GLY A 182 7.26 2.41 13.19
N GLY A 183 6.59 2.63 14.31
CA GLY A 183 5.43 1.86 14.73
C GLY A 183 4.25 2.05 13.77
N GLY A 184 3.26 1.15 13.82
CA GLY A 184 2.02 1.34 13.08
C GLY A 184 1.09 2.34 13.81
N THR A 185 0.37 3.14 13.03
CA THR A 185 -0.63 4.08 13.53
C THR A 185 -1.89 4.05 12.68
N ILE A 186 -3.02 4.48 13.24
CA ILE A 186 -4.23 4.73 12.46
C ILE A 186 -4.21 6.18 12.02
N VAL A 187 -4.50 6.38 10.73
CA VAL A 187 -4.64 7.70 10.11
C VAL A 187 -6.04 7.85 9.52
N ALA A 188 -6.58 9.04 9.54
CA ALA A 188 -7.76 9.39 8.75
C ALA A 188 -7.33 9.63 7.31
N THR A 189 -8.08 9.08 6.36
CA THR A 189 -7.88 9.38 4.93
C THR A 189 -8.69 10.61 4.57
N VAL A 190 -8.07 11.52 3.83
CA VAL A 190 -8.73 12.74 3.34
C VAL A 190 -8.96 12.58 1.85
N ARG A 191 -10.18 12.83 1.40
CA ARG A 191 -10.47 12.83 -0.04
C ARG A 191 -9.80 14.03 -0.70
N TRP A 192 -9.26 13.85 -1.91
CA TRP A 192 -8.52 14.92 -2.59
C TRP A 192 -9.32 16.23 -2.73
N PHE A 193 -10.66 16.15 -2.86
CA PHE A 193 -11.53 17.32 -2.99
C PHE A 193 -11.89 17.97 -1.64
N GLU A 194 -11.52 17.37 -0.52
CA GLU A 194 -11.61 17.93 0.83
C GLU A 194 -10.31 18.65 1.22
N ASP A 195 -9.21 18.35 0.53
CA ASP A 195 -7.92 19.02 0.69
C ASP A 195 -7.84 20.22 -0.29
N LYS A 196 -7.66 21.44 0.27
CA LYS A 196 -7.66 22.67 -0.51
C LYS A 196 -6.52 22.75 -1.53
N ASP A 197 -5.34 22.27 -1.15
CA ASP A 197 -4.15 22.30 -2.03
C ASP A 197 -4.29 21.30 -3.17
N LEU A 198 -4.77 20.10 -2.88
CA LEU A 198 -5.05 19.10 -3.89
C LEU A 198 -6.20 19.53 -4.82
N THR A 199 -7.27 20.09 -4.27
CA THR A 199 -8.40 20.63 -5.05
C THR A 199 -7.92 21.70 -6.02
N ALA A 200 -7.15 22.67 -5.57
CA ALA A 200 -6.63 23.74 -6.40
C ALA A 200 -5.74 23.24 -7.55
N ARG A 201 -5.06 22.11 -7.37
CA ARG A 201 -4.17 21.51 -8.39
C ARG A 201 -4.91 20.58 -9.35
N ILE A 202 -5.89 19.81 -8.87
CA ILE A 202 -6.55 18.73 -9.61
C ILE A 202 -7.74 19.27 -10.41
N THR A 203 -8.58 20.15 -9.82
CA THR A 203 -9.79 20.67 -10.49
C THR A 203 -9.52 21.28 -11.87
N PRO A 204 -8.53 22.17 -12.09
CA PRO A 204 -8.28 22.73 -13.41
C PRO A 204 -7.85 21.69 -14.46
N VAL A 205 -7.28 20.58 -14.03
CA VAL A 205 -6.89 19.48 -14.93
C VAL A 205 -8.12 18.70 -15.36
N LEU A 206 -9.02 18.36 -14.41
CA LEU A 206 -10.27 17.67 -14.69
C LEU A 206 -11.18 18.46 -15.61
N GLU A 207 -11.32 19.77 -15.39
CA GLU A 207 -12.10 20.66 -16.25
C GLU A 207 -11.59 20.63 -17.71
N ARG A 208 -10.29 20.75 -17.93
CA ARG A 208 -9.69 20.66 -19.27
C ARG A 208 -9.94 19.32 -19.97
N ILE A 209 -9.87 18.20 -19.22
CA ILE A 209 -10.13 16.87 -19.76
C ILE A 209 -11.61 16.75 -20.15
N THR A 210 -12.52 17.21 -19.29
CA THR A 210 -13.96 17.15 -19.53
C THR A 210 -14.39 18.04 -20.72
N GLU A 211 -13.79 19.20 -20.88
CA GLU A 211 -14.01 20.08 -22.05
C GLU A 211 -13.48 19.47 -23.35
N GLY A 212 -12.34 18.79 -23.30
CA GLY A 212 -11.74 18.10 -24.45
C GLY A 212 -12.55 16.90 -24.94
N GLN A 213 -13.32 16.25 -24.04
CA GLN A 213 -14.21 15.12 -24.39
C GLN A 213 -15.56 15.56 -24.98
N ARG A 214 -15.93 16.84 -24.86
CA ARG A 214 -17.18 17.41 -25.41
C ARG A 214 -17.02 17.96 -26.83
N ARG A 215 -15.83 17.96 -27.37
CA ARG A 215 -15.51 18.36 -28.75
C ARG A 215 -15.27 17.14 -29.64
#